data_159c1a2e65b046eb5da4177549142e32
#
_entry.id   159c1a2e65b046eb5da4177549142e32
#
_cell.length_a   1.000
_cell.length_b   1.000
_cell.length_c   1.000
_cell.angle_alpha   90.00
_cell.angle_beta   90.00
_cell.angle_gamma   90.00
#
_symmetry.space_group_name_H-M   'P 1'
#
loop_
_entity.id
_entity.type
_entity.pdbx_description
1 polymer ?
#
loop_
_entity_poly.entity_id
_entity_poly.type
_entity_poly.pdbx_seq_one_letter_code
_entity_poly.pdbx_strand_id
1 'polypeptide(L)'
;MCGIVGYVGGREACPVLLKGLHRLEYRGYDSAGVAMVGKDGALNVYKCKGKVSDLEHFLEGKELGGSIGIAHTRWATHGVPNDVNAHPHYSESENIALIHNGIIENYRVLKDALEENGYTFRSSTDSEVLVNLIEYIRTTGGCTLLEAVQQALRQVVGAYALAVIEKGNRDEIIAARQSSPMAIGIGEGEFFLSSDAASVIEYTQDFVYVNDGEIAVINRHKPLKIVTLDNHEGRVDIKKLQMSISQLEKGGYPHFMLKEIYEQPKTIVDCIRGRISPDTYEVKLSGVIDNRGKFLAARRIVFVACGTSWHAALIGEHLIENICRIPVEVEYASEFRYRNPIINADDIVIAVSQSGETADTLAAVELARKAGAFVFGICNVVGSSIARATDSGAYIHVGPEIGVASTKAFTGQVTVMAMLALAVGREKGTVTEEYYREVAKGLLELPAVLEDVLGLGDRIADLSKIFTYAHNFIYLGRGYNYPTALEGALKLKEISYIHAEGYPAAEMKHGAIALIDNEMPTVAIATPDNTYEKTASNIEEIRARGGKIIAVIARDDTHVRRSADYTIEVPVVTDCLMPIVVSVPLQLLAYYIAVNKGRNVDQPRNLAKSVTVE
;
A
#
# COMPACT_ATOMS: atom_id res chain seq x y z
N MET A 1 6.37 7.07 2.98
CA MET A 1 6.08 6.62 4.36
C MET A 1 7.37 6.18 5.03
N CYS A 2 7.52 6.40 6.34
CA CYS A 2 8.73 6.06 7.07
C CYS A 2 8.66 4.65 7.68
N GLY A 3 9.82 4.05 7.99
CA GLY A 3 9.92 2.76 8.68
C GLY A 3 10.38 2.95 10.12
N ILE A 4 9.66 2.37 11.07
CA ILE A 4 10.04 2.30 12.48
C ILE A 4 10.46 0.87 12.82
N VAL A 5 11.59 0.72 13.52
CA VAL A 5 12.02 -0.52 14.17
C VAL A 5 12.50 -0.19 15.58
N GLY A 6 12.09 -1.00 16.56
CA GLY A 6 12.60 -0.95 17.92
C GLY A 6 12.92 -2.34 18.43
N TYR A 7 13.86 -2.45 19.33
CA TYR A 7 14.25 -3.71 19.96
C TYR A 7 14.63 -3.52 21.42
N VAL A 8 14.17 -4.40 22.27
CA VAL A 8 14.65 -4.55 23.63
C VAL A 8 14.68 -6.04 24.01
N GLY A 9 15.83 -6.53 24.48
CA GLY A 9 15.97 -7.96 24.79
C GLY A 9 17.37 -8.36 25.22
N GLY A 10 17.75 -9.61 24.94
CA GLY A 10 19.05 -10.18 25.30
C GLY A 10 20.12 -10.07 24.22
N ARG A 11 19.75 -9.75 22.96
CA ARG A 11 20.69 -9.67 21.83
C ARG A 11 21.29 -8.28 21.70
N GLU A 12 22.38 -8.14 20.94
CA GLU A 12 22.83 -6.85 20.46
C GLU A 12 21.75 -6.21 19.57
N ALA A 13 21.35 -4.98 19.87
CA ALA A 13 20.20 -4.33 19.21
C ALA A 13 20.51 -3.94 17.74
N CYS A 14 21.73 -3.44 17.48
CA CYS A 14 22.09 -2.88 16.19
C CYS A 14 21.82 -3.82 14.99
N PRO A 15 22.25 -5.10 15.00
CA PRO A 15 21.97 -6.03 13.89
C PRO A 15 20.47 -6.28 13.66
N VAL A 16 19.68 -6.33 14.73
CA VAL A 16 18.21 -6.51 14.65
C VAL A 16 17.57 -5.28 14.02
N LEU A 17 17.99 -4.09 14.45
CA LEU A 17 17.48 -2.81 13.95
C LEU A 17 17.81 -2.63 12.47
N LEU A 18 19.07 -2.81 12.05
CA LEU A 18 19.49 -2.65 10.66
C LEU A 18 18.76 -3.65 9.73
N LYS A 19 18.65 -4.90 10.14
CA LYS A 19 17.93 -5.91 9.36
C LYS A 19 16.44 -5.58 9.21
N GLY A 20 15.82 -5.06 10.27
CA GLY A 20 14.45 -4.56 10.23
C GLY A 20 14.31 -3.36 9.30
N LEU A 21 15.26 -2.40 9.34
CA LEU A 21 15.27 -1.24 8.45
C LEU A 21 15.42 -1.63 6.98
N HIS A 22 16.31 -2.58 6.64
CA HIS A 22 16.44 -3.07 5.27
C HIS A 22 15.11 -3.61 4.71
N ARG A 23 14.34 -4.29 5.54
CA ARG A 23 13.01 -4.78 5.16
C ARG A 23 11.96 -3.68 5.05
N LEU A 24 12.18 -2.51 5.67
CA LEU A 24 11.29 -1.35 5.60
C LEU A 24 11.76 -0.29 4.60
N GLU A 25 12.89 -0.47 3.94
CA GLU A 25 13.48 0.51 3.04
C GLU A 25 12.52 0.89 1.87
N TYR A 26 11.64 -0.03 1.45
CA TYR A 26 10.60 0.26 0.47
C TYR A 26 9.58 1.31 0.93
N ARG A 27 9.51 1.59 2.25
CA ARG A 27 8.65 2.62 2.83
C ARG A 27 9.28 4.01 2.87
N GLY A 28 10.60 4.10 2.97
CA GLY A 28 11.33 5.37 3.02
C GLY A 28 12.83 5.12 2.87
N TYR A 29 13.50 5.94 2.09
CA TYR A 29 14.92 5.78 1.72
C TYR A 29 15.67 7.10 1.55
N ASP A 30 15.11 8.22 2.07
CA ASP A 30 15.73 9.54 1.98
C ASP A 30 16.82 9.75 3.03
N SER A 31 16.63 9.13 4.19
CA SER A 31 17.62 9.09 5.27
C SER A 31 17.34 7.92 6.21
N ALA A 32 18.34 7.48 6.94
CA ALA A 32 18.24 6.41 7.92
C ALA A 32 19.02 6.74 9.19
N GLY A 33 18.66 6.12 10.32
CA GLY A 33 19.41 6.26 11.56
C GLY A 33 18.96 5.33 12.67
N VAL A 34 19.80 5.23 13.70
CA VAL A 34 19.62 4.39 14.89
C VAL A 34 19.94 5.19 16.15
N ALA A 35 19.23 4.89 17.23
CA ALA A 35 19.59 5.33 18.57
C ALA A 35 19.63 4.11 19.50
N MET A 36 20.66 3.99 20.31
CA MET A 36 20.88 2.85 21.21
C MET A 36 21.37 3.34 22.56
N VAL A 37 20.98 2.63 23.64
CA VAL A 37 21.57 2.83 24.96
C VAL A 37 22.66 1.80 25.16
N GLY A 38 23.90 2.28 25.27
CA GLY A 38 25.10 1.48 25.46
C GLY A 38 25.14 0.72 26.78
N LYS A 39 26.12 -0.19 26.91
CA LYS A 39 26.33 -0.95 28.17
C LYS A 39 26.72 -0.04 29.36
N ASP A 40 27.32 1.11 29.05
CA ASP A 40 27.67 2.19 29.98
C ASP A 40 26.48 3.10 30.34
N GLY A 41 25.32 2.92 29.67
CA GLY A 41 24.14 3.77 29.80
C GLY A 41 24.17 5.03 28.92
N ALA A 42 25.19 5.25 28.10
CA ALA A 42 25.23 6.36 27.15
C ALA A 42 24.17 6.19 26.05
N LEU A 43 23.53 7.27 25.66
CA LEU A 43 22.61 7.32 24.52
C LEU A 43 23.42 7.71 23.28
N ASN A 44 23.56 6.76 22.34
CA ASN A 44 24.28 6.94 21.09
C ASN A 44 23.28 7.08 19.94
N VAL A 45 23.37 8.18 19.18
CA VAL A 45 22.51 8.46 18.01
C VAL A 45 23.35 8.61 16.76
N TYR A 46 23.09 7.78 15.77
CA TYR A 46 23.80 7.78 14.48
C TYR A 46 22.76 7.87 13.36
N LYS A 47 22.92 8.83 12.46
CA LYS A 47 21.98 9.08 11.37
C LYS A 47 22.66 9.73 10.18
N CYS A 48 22.19 9.42 8.99
CA CYS A 48 22.71 9.99 7.74
C CYS A 48 21.63 10.09 6.67
N LYS A 49 21.85 10.95 5.70
CA LYS A 49 21.10 10.99 4.45
C LYS A 49 21.42 9.75 3.62
N GLY A 50 20.43 9.20 2.93
CA GLY A 50 20.59 8.06 2.03
C GLY A 50 19.91 6.80 2.56
N LYS A 51 20.30 5.67 2.00
CA LYS A 51 19.72 4.35 2.28
C LYS A 51 20.26 3.71 3.55
N VAL A 52 19.69 2.56 3.93
CA VAL A 52 20.19 1.78 5.08
C VAL A 52 21.63 1.32 4.85
N SER A 53 22.03 1.00 3.61
CA SER A 53 23.42 0.69 3.26
C SER A 53 24.39 1.83 3.52
N ASP A 54 23.95 3.09 3.33
CA ASP A 54 24.77 4.27 3.62
C ASP A 54 24.93 4.44 5.14
N LEU A 55 23.86 4.14 5.92
CA LEU A 55 23.92 4.11 7.37
C LEU A 55 24.87 3.01 7.87
N GLU A 56 24.83 1.80 7.31
CA GLU A 56 25.76 0.72 7.67
C GLU A 56 27.22 1.14 7.48
N HIS A 57 27.55 1.75 6.34
CA HIS A 57 28.88 2.29 6.09
C HIS A 57 29.28 3.38 7.10
N PHE A 58 28.33 4.25 7.46
CA PHE A 58 28.54 5.31 8.45
C PHE A 58 28.78 4.76 9.86
N LEU A 59 28.21 3.59 10.17
CA LEU A 59 28.35 2.92 11.46
C LEU A 59 29.68 2.15 11.62
N GLU A 60 30.44 1.93 10.54
CA GLU A 60 31.74 1.24 10.62
C GLU A 60 32.69 1.95 11.60
N GLY A 61 33.20 1.19 12.58
CA GLY A 61 34.11 1.72 13.61
C GLY A 61 33.45 2.55 14.72
N LYS A 62 32.12 2.62 14.75
CA LYS A 62 31.37 3.27 15.85
C LYS A 62 31.10 2.30 16.99
N GLU A 63 30.81 2.85 18.16
CA GLU A 63 30.40 2.07 19.32
C GLU A 63 28.92 1.74 19.21
N LEU A 64 28.60 0.46 18.96
CA LEU A 64 27.25 -0.02 18.63
C LEU A 64 26.71 -0.97 19.71
N GLY A 65 27.40 -1.11 20.85
CA GLY A 65 27.03 -2.04 21.93
C GLY A 65 25.76 -1.58 22.65
N GLY A 66 24.82 -2.51 22.84
CA GLY A 66 23.59 -2.27 23.59
C GLY A 66 22.51 -3.28 23.23
N SER A 67 21.61 -3.54 24.17
CA SER A 67 20.51 -4.50 24.02
C SER A 67 19.13 -3.83 23.88
N ILE A 68 19.13 -2.52 23.72
CA ILE A 68 17.93 -1.69 23.46
C ILE A 68 18.27 -0.63 22.42
N GLY A 69 17.32 -0.38 21.53
CA GLY A 69 17.45 0.70 20.54
C GLY A 69 16.21 0.88 19.70
N ILE A 70 16.20 2.01 19.00
CA ILE A 70 15.18 2.41 18.03
C ILE A 70 15.85 2.83 16.74
N ALA A 71 15.22 2.59 15.61
CA ALA A 71 15.76 2.86 14.29
C ALA A 71 14.66 3.31 13.31
N HIS A 72 15.05 4.07 12.32
CA HIS A 72 14.12 4.73 11.41
C HIS A 72 14.66 4.83 9.99
N THR A 73 13.79 4.60 9.00
CA THR A 73 13.99 5.06 7.61
C THR A 73 12.98 6.15 7.30
N ARG A 74 13.46 7.27 6.75
CA ARG A 74 12.64 8.46 6.54
C ARG A 74 12.22 8.62 5.09
N TRP A 75 10.95 8.97 4.91
CA TRP A 75 10.41 9.64 3.75
C TRP A 75 10.11 11.08 4.16
N ALA A 76 10.80 12.06 3.56
CA ALA A 76 10.74 13.44 4.02
C ALA A 76 9.36 14.08 3.73
N THR A 77 8.68 14.50 4.77
CA THR A 77 7.44 15.32 4.72
C THR A 77 7.72 16.76 5.14
N HIS A 78 8.47 16.97 6.22
CA HIS A 78 8.87 18.27 6.75
C HIS A 78 10.40 18.39 6.78
N GLY A 79 10.94 19.43 6.12
CA GLY A 79 12.38 19.66 6.01
C GLY A 79 13.07 18.80 4.95
N VAL A 80 14.10 19.35 4.34
CA VAL A 80 14.87 18.69 3.27
C VAL A 80 15.57 17.42 3.75
N PRO A 81 15.76 16.40 2.90
CA PRO A 81 16.54 15.21 3.25
C PRO A 81 18.03 15.57 3.48
N ASN A 82 18.44 15.57 4.74
CA ASN A 82 19.82 15.76 5.18
C ASN A 82 20.05 15.06 6.52
N ASP A 83 21.28 15.01 7.00
CA ASP A 83 21.66 14.31 8.23
C ASP A 83 20.98 14.91 9.47
N VAL A 84 20.80 16.24 9.51
CA VAL A 84 20.20 16.94 10.65
C VAL A 84 18.71 16.59 10.80
N ASN A 85 17.99 16.56 9.69
CA ASN A 85 16.56 16.25 9.64
C ASN A 85 16.27 14.74 9.65
N ALA A 86 17.29 13.88 9.61
CA ALA A 86 17.11 12.43 9.74
C ALA A 86 16.71 12.04 11.18
N HIS A 87 15.95 10.96 11.31
CA HIS A 87 15.64 10.33 12.61
C HIS A 87 16.73 9.31 13.00
N PRO A 88 16.89 9.03 14.28
CA PRO A 88 16.19 9.56 15.45
C PRO A 88 16.53 11.03 15.75
N HIS A 89 15.56 11.77 16.32
CA HIS A 89 15.81 13.04 16.96
C HIS A 89 16.09 12.82 18.43
N TYR A 90 16.93 13.67 19.01
CA TYR A 90 17.23 13.68 20.44
C TYR A 90 16.91 15.06 21.03
N SER A 91 16.58 15.05 22.32
CA SER A 91 16.26 16.26 23.07
C SER A 91 17.46 17.17 23.21
N GLU A 92 17.25 18.42 23.60
CA GLU A 92 18.33 19.42 23.73
C GLU A 92 19.46 18.96 24.66
N SER A 93 19.12 18.31 25.78
CA SER A 93 20.08 17.75 26.72
C SER A 93 20.69 16.41 26.28
N GLU A 94 20.26 15.84 25.15
CA GLU A 94 20.67 14.53 24.62
C GLU A 94 20.35 13.35 25.56
N ASN A 95 19.34 13.50 26.42
CA ASN A 95 18.92 12.45 27.34
C ASN A 95 17.77 11.58 26.82
N ILE A 96 17.01 12.05 25.83
CA ILE A 96 15.88 11.33 25.24
C ILE A 96 16.08 11.26 23.73
N ALA A 97 15.87 10.08 23.15
CA ALA A 97 15.80 9.90 21.70
C ALA A 97 14.42 9.43 21.27
N LEU A 98 13.95 9.94 20.13
CA LEU A 98 12.63 9.69 19.56
C LEU A 98 12.71 9.42 18.06
N ILE A 99 11.93 8.43 17.62
CA ILE A 99 11.57 8.24 16.21
C ILE A 99 10.07 8.45 16.03
N HIS A 100 9.67 8.96 14.87
CA HIS A 100 8.29 9.36 14.62
C HIS A 100 7.90 9.15 13.14
N ASN A 101 6.77 8.51 12.94
CA ASN A 101 6.02 8.48 11.69
C ASN A 101 4.75 9.28 11.87
N GLY A 102 4.52 10.27 11.04
CA GLY A 102 3.33 11.11 11.14
C GLY A 102 3.63 12.58 10.87
N ILE A 103 2.69 13.42 11.28
CA ILE A 103 2.80 14.89 11.20
C ILE A 103 2.16 15.47 12.45
N ILE A 104 2.90 16.33 13.15
CA ILE A 104 2.40 17.12 14.27
C ILE A 104 1.93 18.47 13.72
N GLU A 105 0.64 18.61 13.50
CA GLU A 105 0.06 19.77 12.81
C GLU A 105 0.28 21.08 13.56
N ASN A 106 0.20 21.04 14.89
CA ASN A 106 0.37 22.21 15.75
C ASN A 106 1.83 22.43 16.22
N TYR A 107 2.81 21.82 15.55
CA TYR A 107 4.22 21.87 15.98
C TYR A 107 4.77 23.30 16.11
N ARG A 108 4.31 24.26 15.30
CA ARG A 108 4.79 25.64 15.36
C ARG A 108 4.44 26.30 16.67
N VAL A 109 3.20 26.15 17.14
CA VAL A 109 2.75 26.72 18.43
C VAL A 109 3.53 26.09 19.59
N LEU A 110 3.78 24.77 19.53
CA LEU A 110 4.57 24.07 20.54
C LEU A 110 6.02 24.49 20.51
N LYS A 111 6.58 24.74 19.32
CA LYS A 111 7.95 25.23 19.14
C LYS A 111 8.12 26.60 19.74
N ASP A 112 7.25 27.56 19.42
CA ASP A 112 7.30 28.94 19.94
C ASP A 112 7.25 28.93 21.48
N ALA A 113 6.39 28.11 22.09
CA ALA A 113 6.31 27.96 23.53
C ALA A 113 7.59 27.38 24.17
N LEU A 114 8.25 26.43 23.48
CA LEU A 114 9.53 25.86 23.94
C LEU A 114 10.68 26.85 23.79
N GLU A 115 10.73 27.65 22.71
CA GLU A 115 11.72 28.73 22.51
C GLU A 115 11.60 29.79 23.61
N GLU A 116 10.40 30.16 24.05
CA GLU A 116 10.17 31.04 25.18
C GLU A 116 10.70 30.46 26.51
N ASN A 117 10.77 29.13 26.62
CA ASN A 117 11.35 28.42 27.77
C ASN A 117 12.83 28.07 27.59
N GLY A 118 13.50 28.63 26.58
CA GLY A 118 14.94 28.57 26.38
C GLY A 118 15.45 27.39 25.55
N TYR A 119 14.55 26.58 24.94
CA TYR A 119 14.93 25.50 24.04
C TYR A 119 15.40 26.02 22.69
N THR A 120 16.40 25.36 22.13
CA THR A 120 16.91 25.61 20.77
C THR A 120 16.67 24.41 19.86
N PHE A 121 16.56 24.65 18.55
CA PHE A 121 16.24 23.60 17.58
C PHE A 121 17.33 23.49 16.53
N ARG A 122 17.76 22.28 16.26
CA ARG A 122 18.82 21.96 15.29
C ARG A 122 18.25 21.65 13.90
N SER A 123 17.05 21.05 13.88
CA SER A 123 16.37 20.63 12.66
C SER A 123 15.13 21.48 12.34
N SER A 124 14.57 21.27 11.17
CA SER A 124 13.31 21.87 10.74
C SER A 124 12.12 20.90 10.86
N THR A 125 12.25 19.83 11.67
CA THR A 125 11.23 18.79 11.77
C THR A 125 10.31 19.03 12.98
N ASP A 126 9.07 18.63 12.84
CA ASP A 126 8.06 18.57 13.89
C ASP A 126 8.43 17.55 14.99
N SER A 127 9.18 16.51 14.62
CA SER A 127 9.61 15.45 15.54
C SER A 127 10.62 15.92 16.58
N GLU A 128 11.51 16.88 16.25
CA GLU A 128 12.40 17.51 17.22
C GLU A 128 11.62 18.35 18.24
N VAL A 129 10.55 19.00 17.79
CA VAL A 129 9.66 19.74 18.70
C VAL A 129 9.03 18.79 19.70
N LEU A 130 8.58 17.62 19.25
CA LEU A 130 7.95 16.62 20.12
C LEU A 130 8.92 16.05 21.17
N VAL A 131 10.15 15.71 20.80
CA VAL A 131 11.12 15.16 21.78
C VAL A 131 11.51 16.21 22.81
N ASN A 132 11.63 17.49 22.42
CA ASN A 132 11.90 18.58 23.33
C ASN A 132 10.70 18.88 24.26
N LEU A 133 9.47 18.77 23.78
CA LEU A 133 8.27 18.87 24.61
C LEU A 133 8.23 17.77 25.68
N ILE A 134 8.56 16.53 25.31
CA ILE A 134 8.64 15.41 26.25
C ILE A 134 9.72 15.70 27.32
N GLU A 135 10.88 16.16 26.94
CA GLU A 135 11.96 16.54 27.87
C GLU A 135 11.55 17.68 28.80
N TYR A 136 10.97 18.75 28.26
CA TYR A 136 10.48 19.87 29.05
C TYR A 136 9.49 19.42 30.15
N ILE A 137 8.51 18.61 29.78
CA ILE A 137 7.55 18.06 30.75
C ILE A 137 8.24 17.14 31.77
N ARG A 138 9.15 16.28 31.29
CA ARG A 138 9.90 15.32 32.13
C ARG A 138 10.72 16.02 33.20
N THR A 139 11.42 17.11 32.81
CA THR A 139 12.32 17.85 33.70
C THR A 139 11.58 18.80 34.62
N THR A 140 10.62 19.57 34.13
CA THR A 140 9.84 20.52 34.94
C THR A 140 8.84 19.83 35.85
N GLY A 141 8.23 18.74 35.41
CA GLY A 141 7.23 17.99 36.18
C GLY A 141 7.81 16.95 37.14
N GLY A 142 9.10 16.59 37.03
CA GLY A 142 9.72 15.52 37.83
C GLY A 142 9.03 14.15 37.71
N CYS A 143 8.31 13.94 36.58
CA CYS A 143 7.46 12.78 36.34
C CYS A 143 8.24 11.65 35.61
N THR A 144 7.67 10.44 35.48
CA THR A 144 8.26 9.33 34.72
C THR A 144 8.24 9.63 33.21
N LEU A 145 9.05 8.90 32.42
CA LEU A 145 9.04 9.04 30.94
C LEU A 145 7.65 8.76 30.37
N LEU A 146 6.95 7.73 30.86
CA LEU A 146 5.58 7.43 30.44
C LEU A 146 4.64 8.62 30.68
N GLU A 147 4.66 9.20 31.86
CA GLU A 147 3.82 10.35 32.20
C GLU A 147 4.16 11.59 31.36
N ALA A 148 5.45 11.83 31.08
CA ALA A 148 5.89 12.90 30.22
C ALA A 148 5.37 12.71 28.78
N VAL A 149 5.45 11.51 28.22
CA VAL A 149 4.90 11.16 26.91
C VAL A 149 3.38 11.37 26.89
N GLN A 150 2.66 10.87 27.90
CA GLN A 150 1.21 11.06 28.01
C GLN A 150 0.82 12.56 28.00
N GLN A 151 1.51 13.37 28.80
CA GLN A 151 1.22 14.80 28.89
C GLN A 151 1.60 15.55 27.62
N ALA A 152 2.66 15.18 26.95
CA ALA A 152 3.05 15.74 25.65
C ALA A 152 2.00 15.42 24.58
N LEU A 153 1.57 14.16 24.49
CA LEU A 153 0.61 13.71 23.49
C LEU A 153 -0.81 14.29 23.65
N ARG A 154 -1.17 14.72 24.87
CA ARG A 154 -2.42 15.45 25.09
C ARG A 154 -2.40 16.87 24.48
N GLN A 155 -1.22 17.41 24.22
CA GLN A 155 -1.05 18.75 23.61
C GLN A 155 -0.84 18.68 22.10
N VAL A 156 -0.60 17.48 21.57
CA VAL A 156 -0.32 17.25 20.15
C VAL A 156 -1.61 17.08 19.35
N VAL A 157 -1.68 17.72 18.21
CA VAL A 157 -2.72 17.54 17.18
C VAL A 157 -2.05 16.95 15.94
N GLY A 158 -2.60 15.85 15.42
CA GLY A 158 -2.10 15.22 14.22
C GLY A 158 -1.94 13.70 14.34
N ALA A 159 -1.30 13.09 13.34
CA ALA A 159 -1.05 11.66 13.27
C ALA A 159 0.36 11.33 13.78
N TYR A 160 0.49 10.27 14.58
CA TYR A 160 1.80 9.79 15.04
C TYR A 160 1.84 8.29 15.27
N ALA A 161 2.98 7.69 14.96
CA ALA A 161 3.49 6.48 15.56
C ALA A 161 4.91 6.78 16.03
N LEU A 162 5.19 6.67 17.30
CA LEU A 162 6.46 7.07 17.88
C LEU A 162 7.03 6.02 18.82
N ALA A 163 8.36 6.04 18.96
CA ALA A 163 9.05 5.29 19.98
C ALA A 163 10.11 6.19 20.66
N VAL A 164 10.21 6.06 21.97
CA VAL A 164 11.07 6.88 22.83
C VAL A 164 11.92 6.00 23.70
N ILE A 165 13.22 6.31 23.79
CA ILE A 165 14.17 5.72 24.74
C ILE A 165 14.89 6.83 25.51
N GLU A 166 15.31 6.53 26.74
CA GLU A 166 15.94 7.47 27.65
C GLU A 166 17.35 7.00 28.03
N LYS A 167 18.29 7.91 28.09
CA LYS A 167 19.66 7.67 28.57
C LYS A 167 19.66 7.01 29.95
N GLY A 168 20.49 6.00 30.14
CA GLY A 168 20.58 5.24 31.38
C GLY A 168 19.50 4.15 31.52
N ASN A 169 18.38 4.20 30.79
CA ASN A 169 17.36 3.17 30.80
C ASN A 169 17.61 2.15 29.68
N ARG A 170 18.05 0.94 30.06
CA ARG A 170 18.41 -0.14 29.13
C ARG A 170 17.34 -1.20 28.97
N ASP A 171 16.18 -0.98 29.55
CA ASP A 171 15.17 -2.03 29.72
C ASP A 171 13.81 -1.66 29.13
N GLU A 172 13.59 -0.39 28.76
CA GLU A 172 12.25 0.08 28.43
C GLU A 172 12.20 0.98 27.19
N ILE A 173 11.25 0.71 26.33
CA ILE A 173 10.82 1.56 25.22
C ILE A 173 9.38 2.01 25.50
N ILE A 174 9.10 3.31 25.37
CA ILE A 174 7.74 3.84 25.33
C ILE A 174 7.34 4.04 23.89
N ALA A 175 6.23 3.48 23.46
CA ALA A 175 5.72 3.63 22.11
C ALA A 175 4.25 4.08 22.14
N ALA A 176 3.85 4.98 21.23
CA ALA A 176 2.49 5.50 21.18
C ALA A 176 2.00 5.61 19.75
N ARG A 177 0.68 5.53 19.57
CA ARG A 177 0.07 5.55 18.26
C ARG A 177 -1.18 6.43 18.20
N GLN A 178 -1.30 7.16 17.07
CA GLN A 178 -2.50 7.81 16.58
C GLN A 178 -2.46 7.81 15.04
N SER A 179 -3.36 7.13 14.38
CA SER A 179 -3.52 7.05 12.91
C SER A 179 -2.39 6.36 12.12
N SER A 180 -1.13 6.40 12.56
CA SER A 180 0.00 5.74 11.89
C SER A 180 0.20 4.30 12.40
N PRO A 181 0.55 3.31 11.53
CA PRO A 181 0.61 1.90 11.94
C PRO A 181 1.76 1.58 12.91
N MET A 182 1.48 0.69 13.89
CA MET A 182 2.46 0.18 14.84
C MET A 182 2.07 -1.20 15.36
N ALA A 183 3.03 -2.12 15.38
CA ALA A 183 2.90 -3.46 15.90
C ALA A 183 4.06 -3.79 16.86
N ILE A 184 3.79 -4.60 17.86
CA ILE A 184 4.77 -5.09 18.82
C ILE A 184 4.86 -6.61 18.66
N GLY A 185 6.02 -7.10 18.27
CA GLY A 185 6.34 -8.52 18.23
C GLY A 185 6.78 -9.02 19.62
N ILE A 186 6.22 -10.13 20.06
CA ILE A 186 6.53 -10.76 21.34
C ILE A 186 7.42 -11.96 21.08
N GLY A 187 8.68 -11.89 21.55
CA GLY A 187 9.64 -12.98 21.54
C GLY A 187 9.86 -13.57 22.94
N GLU A 188 10.75 -14.53 23.04
CA GLU A 188 11.12 -15.18 24.31
C GLU A 188 12.13 -14.28 25.07
N GLY A 189 11.64 -13.51 26.06
CA GLY A 189 12.44 -12.55 26.82
C GLY A 189 12.90 -11.33 26.02
N GLU A 190 12.24 -11.04 24.92
CA GLU A 190 12.55 -9.91 24.03
C GLU A 190 11.29 -9.38 23.34
N PHE A 191 11.33 -8.10 22.96
CA PHE A 191 10.26 -7.43 22.23
C PHE A 191 10.82 -6.69 21.02
N PHE A 192 9.99 -6.65 19.98
CA PHE A 192 10.25 -5.97 18.74
C PHE A 192 9.14 -4.96 18.49
N LEU A 193 9.50 -3.73 18.18
CA LEU A 193 8.56 -2.72 17.72
C LEU A 193 8.73 -2.51 16.23
N SER A 194 7.64 -2.40 15.49
CA SER A 194 7.72 -2.08 14.08
C SER A 194 6.48 -1.38 13.53
N SER A 195 6.68 -0.52 12.54
CA SER A 195 5.58 0.03 11.74
C SER A 195 5.00 -1.00 10.75
N ASP A 196 5.69 -2.13 10.52
CA ASP A 196 5.21 -3.26 9.72
C ASP A 196 5.76 -4.56 10.30
N ALA A 197 4.87 -5.44 10.75
CA ALA A 197 5.22 -6.72 11.36
C ALA A 197 6.14 -7.60 10.47
N ALA A 198 6.07 -7.44 9.15
CA ALA A 198 6.93 -8.16 8.20
C ALA A 198 8.43 -7.92 8.45
N SER A 199 8.81 -6.75 8.96
CA SER A 199 10.23 -6.41 9.19
C SER A 199 10.91 -7.28 10.25
N VAL A 200 10.16 -7.78 11.22
CA VAL A 200 10.66 -8.57 12.37
C VAL A 200 10.09 -9.98 12.42
N ILE A 201 9.42 -10.44 11.35
CA ILE A 201 8.75 -11.75 11.27
C ILE A 201 9.68 -12.95 11.48
N GLU A 202 10.98 -12.81 11.25
CA GLU A 202 11.96 -13.88 11.49
C GLU A 202 12.19 -14.17 12.96
N TYR A 203 11.89 -13.18 13.81
CA TYR A 203 12.12 -13.28 15.25
C TYR A 203 10.88 -13.78 16.00
N THR A 204 9.70 -13.41 15.52
CA THR A 204 8.42 -13.81 16.12
C THR A 204 7.26 -13.73 15.14
N GLN A 205 6.24 -14.58 15.36
CA GLN A 205 4.96 -14.54 14.65
C GLN A 205 3.83 -13.99 15.53
N ASP A 206 4.09 -13.73 16.80
CA ASP A 206 3.10 -13.27 17.76
C ASP A 206 3.17 -11.75 17.90
N PHE A 207 2.10 -11.07 17.49
CA PHE A 207 2.03 -9.62 17.41
C PHE A 207 0.85 -9.03 18.18
N VAL A 208 1.09 -7.86 18.78
CA VAL A 208 0.06 -6.98 19.32
C VAL A 208 0.04 -5.70 18.49
N TYR A 209 -1.11 -5.34 17.93
CA TYR A 209 -1.31 -4.08 17.23
C TYR A 209 -1.77 -3.01 18.22
N VAL A 210 -1.03 -1.91 18.28
CA VAL A 210 -1.39 -0.76 19.11
C VAL A 210 -2.55 -0.02 18.44
N ASN A 211 -3.59 0.36 19.19
CA ASN A 211 -4.73 1.14 18.69
C ASN A 211 -4.50 2.64 18.86
N ASP A 212 -5.37 3.44 18.24
CA ASP A 212 -5.30 4.89 18.36
C ASP A 212 -5.55 5.34 19.81
N GLY A 213 -4.72 6.28 20.26
CA GLY A 213 -4.75 6.76 21.66
C GLY A 213 -4.12 5.81 22.68
N GLU A 214 -3.53 4.70 22.24
CA GLU A 214 -2.84 3.76 23.14
C GLU A 214 -1.32 4.03 23.18
N ILE A 215 -0.75 3.75 24.35
CA ILE A 215 0.68 3.80 24.63
C ILE A 215 1.12 2.42 25.14
N ALA A 216 2.14 1.88 24.53
CA ALA A 216 2.76 0.64 24.94
C ALA A 216 4.00 0.92 25.80
N VAL A 217 4.07 0.30 26.96
CA VAL A 217 5.26 0.23 27.81
C VAL A 217 5.90 -1.13 27.59
N ILE A 218 7.01 -1.13 26.87
CA ILE A 218 7.71 -2.32 26.40
C ILE A 218 8.97 -2.48 27.26
N ASN A 219 8.93 -3.41 28.23
CA ASN A 219 10.03 -3.63 29.16
C ASN A 219 10.46 -5.10 29.12
N ARG A 220 11.75 -5.37 28.93
CA ARG A 220 12.26 -6.75 28.73
C ARG A 220 12.07 -7.67 29.96
N HIS A 221 11.85 -7.10 31.14
CA HIS A 221 11.68 -7.85 32.38
C HIS A 221 10.23 -7.93 32.86
N LYS A 222 9.30 -7.29 32.14
CA LYS A 222 7.89 -7.21 32.54
C LYS A 222 6.98 -7.61 31.35
N PRO A 223 5.77 -8.10 31.61
CA PRO A 223 4.77 -8.27 30.57
C PRO A 223 4.51 -6.96 29.82
N LEU A 224 4.21 -7.07 28.51
CA LEU A 224 3.79 -5.92 27.73
C LEU A 224 2.59 -5.25 28.40
N LYS A 225 2.67 -3.94 28.60
CA LYS A 225 1.60 -3.13 29.16
C LYS A 225 1.12 -2.13 28.10
N ILE A 226 -0.20 -2.09 27.88
CA ILE A 226 -0.86 -1.08 27.04
C ILE A 226 -1.66 -0.17 27.98
N VAL A 227 -1.55 1.15 27.78
CA VAL A 227 -2.33 2.16 28.53
C VAL A 227 -2.86 3.21 27.56
N THR A 228 -3.96 3.85 27.91
CA THR A 228 -4.46 5.01 27.15
C THR A 228 -3.78 6.30 27.62
N LEU A 229 -4.04 7.40 26.90
CA LEU A 229 -3.61 8.74 27.34
C LEU A 229 -4.12 9.10 28.74
N ASP A 230 -5.27 8.56 29.14
CA ASP A 230 -5.89 8.80 30.46
C ASP A 230 -5.50 7.69 31.49
N ASN A 231 -4.46 6.92 31.19
CA ASN A 231 -3.90 5.89 32.05
C ASN A 231 -4.84 4.72 32.40
N HIS A 232 -5.85 4.47 31.53
CA HIS A 232 -6.63 3.23 31.62
C HIS A 232 -5.85 2.07 31.01
N GLU A 233 -5.92 0.88 31.63
CA GLU A 233 -5.28 -0.31 31.06
C GLU A 233 -6.00 -0.77 29.80
N GLY A 234 -5.24 -0.86 28.71
CA GLY A 234 -5.67 -1.42 27.43
C GLY A 234 -5.57 -2.95 27.41
N ARG A 235 -6.24 -3.56 26.45
CA ARG A 235 -6.21 -5.01 26.27
C ARG A 235 -5.03 -5.42 25.38
N VAL A 236 -4.25 -6.40 25.83
CA VAL A 236 -3.20 -7.05 25.03
C VAL A 236 -3.85 -8.19 24.24
N ASP A 237 -4.06 -8.00 22.93
CA ASP A 237 -4.65 -8.99 22.02
C ASP A 237 -3.56 -9.52 21.06
N ILE A 238 -3.06 -10.72 21.34
CA ILE A 238 -1.99 -11.34 20.58
C ILE A 238 -2.56 -12.02 19.34
N LYS A 239 -2.07 -11.59 18.16
CA LYS A 239 -2.44 -12.16 16.85
C LYS A 239 -1.24 -12.89 16.25
N LYS A 240 -1.47 -14.11 15.78
CA LYS A 240 -0.44 -14.90 15.10
C LYS A 240 -0.45 -14.62 13.60
N LEU A 241 0.68 -14.11 13.09
CA LEU A 241 0.88 -13.89 11.67
C LEU A 241 1.46 -15.13 11.00
N GLN A 242 0.74 -15.65 10.01
CA GLN A 242 1.22 -16.76 9.18
C GLN A 242 1.92 -16.19 7.93
N MET A 243 3.19 -15.84 8.07
CA MET A 243 4.02 -15.33 6.97
C MET A 243 5.38 -16.03 6.99
N SER A 244 5.92 -16.38 5.82
CA SER A 244 7.25 -16.98 5.69
C SER A 244 8.28 -15.94 5.21
N ILE A 245 9.54 -16.10 5.62
CA ILE A 245 10.66 -15.23 5.21
C ILE A 245 10.84 -15.25 3.69
N SER A 246 10.66 -16.41 3.05
CA SER A 246 10.80 -16.56 1.60
C SER A 246 9.87 -15.65 0.78
N GLN A 247 8.75 -15.22 1.37
CA GLN A 247 7.85 -14.25 0.73
C GLN A 247 8.45 -12.83 0.70
N LEU A 248 9.39 -12.53 1.57
CA LEU A 248 10.07 -11.24 1.69
C LEU A 248 11.41 -11.19 0.93
N GLU A 249 11.77 -12.24 0.21
CA GLU A 249 12.98 -12.33 -0.59
C GLU A 249 12.66 -12.29 -2.07
N LYS A 250 13.61 -11.86 -2.90
CA LYS A 250 13.43 -11.78 -4.36
C LYS A 250 13.30 -13.15 -5.05
N GLY A 251 13.70 -14.23 -4.39
CA GLY A 251 13.54 -15.60 -4.90
C GLY A 251 14.22 -15.85 -6.25
N GLY A 252 15.39 -15.23 -6.50
CA GLY A 252 16.14 -15.35 -7.75
C GLY A 252 15.77 -14.34 -8.84
N TYR A 253 14.72 -13.53 -8.64
CA TYR A 253 14.39 -12.43 -9.54
C TYR A 253 15.29 -11.20 -9.31
N PRO A 254 15.59 -10.40 -10.34
CA PRO A 254 16.40 -9.19 -10.17
C PRO A 254 15.68 -8.13 -9.35
N HIS A 255 14.35 -8.08 -9.41
CA HIS A 255 13.50 -7.08 -8.75
C HIS A 255 12.27 -7.73 -8.10
N PHE A 256 11.77 -7.13 -7.02
CA PHE A 256 10.51 -7.55 -6.39
C PHE A 256 9.33 -7.41 -7.34
N MET A 257 9.24 -6.31 -8.07
CA MET A 257 8.15 -6.10 -9.03
C MET A 257 8.05 -7.25 -10.04
N LEU A 258 9.18 -7.71 -10.61
CA LEU A 258 9.15 -8.83 -11.54
C LEU A 258 8.69 -10.12 -10.86
N LYS A 259 9.22 -10.43 -9.67
CA LYS A 259 8.75 -11.57 -8.85
C LYS A 259 7.23 -11.50 -8.65
N GLU A 260 6.72 -10.35 -8.24
CA GLU A 260 5.30 -10.13 -7.94
C GLU A 260 4.42 -10.25 -9.18
N ILE A 261 4.91 -9.85 -10.36
CA ILE A 261 4.23 -10.10 -11.63
C ILE A 261 4.15 -11.62 -11.91
N TYR A 262 5.25 -12.35 -11.73
CA TYR A 262 5.30 -13.79 -11.96
C TYR A 262 4.61 -14.63 -10.87
N GLU A 263 4.35 -14.07 -9.70
CA GLU A 263 3.58 -14.72 -8.64
C GLU A 263 2.05 -14.70 -8.88
N GLN A 264 1.55 -13.91 -9.83
CA GLN A 264 0.11 -13.71 -10.00
C GLN A 264 -0.70 -14.99 -10.20
N PRO A 265 -0.26 -16.01 -10.97
CA PRO A 265 -0.99 -17.28 -11.03
C PRO A 265 -1.21 -17.90 -9.66
N LYS A 266 -0.18 -17.97 -8.84
CA LYS A 266 -0.24 -18.48 -7.47
C LYS A 266 -1.12 -17.61 -6.57
N THR A 267 -0.99 -16.30 -6.65
CA THR A 267 -1.76 -15.39 -5.80
C THR A 267 -3.26 -15.42 -6.13
N ILE A 268 -3.65 -15.67 -7.38
CA ILE A 268 -5.05 -15.92 -7.74
C ILE A 268 -5.54 -17.23 -7.10
N VAL A 269 -4.75 -18.31 -7.12
CA VAL A 269 -5.10 -19.56 -6.39
C VAL A 269 -5.32 -19.26 -4.91
N ASP A 270 -4.42 -18.51 -4.28
CA ASP A 270 -4.54 -18.17 -2.86
C ASP A 270 -5.79 -17.30 -2.58
N CYS A 271 -6.11 -16.38 -3.49
CA CYS A 271 -7.29 -15.51 -3.42
C CYS A 271 -8.61 -16.27 -3.50
N ILE A 272 -8.72 -17.28 -4.37
CA ILE A 272 -9.95 -18.06 -4.56
C ILE A 272 -10.07 -19.29 -3.65
N ARG A 273 -8.97 -19.66 -2.97
CA ARG A 273 -8.92 -20.89 -2.15
C ARG A 273 -9.99 -20.90 -1.06
N GLY A 274 -10.81 -21.96 -1.06
CA GLY A 274 -11.93 -22.14 -0.13
C GLY A 274 -13.12 -21.20 -0.34
N ARG A 275 -13.07 -20.37 -1.40
CA ARG A 275 -14.13 -19.42 -1.76
C ARG A 275 -14.91 -19.83 -2.98
N ILE A 276 -14.33 -20.62 -3.87
CA ILE A 276 -15.02 -21.19 -5.03
C ILE A 276 -14.91 -22.72 -4.94
N SER A 277 -16.05 -23.39 -4.97
CA SER A 277 -16.10 -24.85 -5.03
C SER A 277 -15.78 -25.32 -6.46
N PRO A 278 -14.76 -26.15 -6.70
CA PRO A 278 -14.44 -26.64 -8.04
C PRO A 278 -15.51 -27.58 -8.60
N ASP A 279 -16.28 -28.26 -7.73
CA ASP A 279 -17.29 -29.22 -8.15
C ASP A 279 -18.64 -28.55 -8.49
N THR A 280 -19.04 -27.53 -7.73
CA THR A 280 -20.35 -26.88 -7.86
C THR A 280 -20.25 -25.46 -8.45
N TYR A 281 -19.06 -24.88 -8.53
CA TYR A 281 -18.81 -23.49 -8.90
C TYR A 281 -19.45 -22.47 -7.91
N GLU A 282 -19.89 -22.93 -6.74
CA GLU A 282 -20.47 -22.06 -5.74
C GLU A 282 -19.40 -21.11 -5.15
N VAL A 283 -19.72 -19.80 -5.17
CA VAL A 283 -18.86 -18.75 -4.60
C VAL A 283 -19.32 -18.41 -3.20
N LYS A 284 -18.42 -18.47 -2.22
CA LYS A 284 -18.66 -18.16 -0.79
C LYS A 284 -17.70 -17.10 -0.30
N LEU A 285 -18.23 -15.94 0.04
CA LEU A 285 -17.52 -14.88 0.75
C LEU A 285 -18.21 -14.67 2.10
N SER A 286 -17.55 -15.07 3.21
CA SER A 286 -18.13 -15.00 4.56
C SER A 286 -18.63 -13.60 4.88
N GLY A 287 -17.85 -12.56 4.58
CA GLY A 287 -18.27 -11.17 4.82
C GLY A 287 -19.56 -10.76 4.09
N VAL A 288 -19.86 -11.35 2.92
CA VAL A 288 -21.12 -11.14 2.19
C VAL A 288 -22.23 -11.98 2.79
N ILE A 289 -21.96 -13.25 3.10
CA ILE A 289 -22.95 -14.18 3.67
C ILE A 289 -23.46 -13.66 5.01
N ASP A 290 -22.56 -13.26 5.90
CA ASP A 290 -22.88 -12.75 7.24
C ASP A 290 -23.68 -11.44 7.19
N ASN A 291 -23.55 -10.68 6.09
CA ASN A 291 -24.20 -9.38 5.88
C ASN A 291 -25.18 -9.38 4.69
N ARG A 292 -25.68 -10.56 4.30
CA ARG A 292 -26.58 -10.75 3.15
C ARG A 292 -27.70 -9.72 3.09
N GLY A 293 -28.36 -9.48 4.22
CA GLY A 293 -29.48 -8.53 4.30
C GLY A 293 -29.10 -7.11 3.89
N LYS A 294 -27.87 -6.66 4.21
CA LYS A 294 -27.36 -5.35 3.82
C LYS A 294 -27.16 -5.27 2.31
N PHE A 295 -26.51 -6.28 1.71
CA PHE A 295 -26.27 -6.32 0.26
C PHE A 295 -27.59 -6.41 -0.55
N LEU A 296 -28.57 -7.17 -0.08
CA LEU A 296 -29.86 -7.27 -0.75
C LEU A 296 -30.70 -5.99 -0.66
N ALA A 297 -30.58 -5.24 0.43
CA ALA A 297 -31.27 -3.98 0.65
C ALA A 297 -30.53 -2.76 0.07
N ALA A 298 -29.28 -2.93 -0.36
CA ALA A 298 -28.45 -1.82 -0.84
C ALA A 298 -29.09 -1.12 -2.04
N ARG A 299 -29.26 0.20 -1.93
CA ARG A 299 -29.73 1.07 -3.02
C ARG A 299 -28.60 1.55 -3.91
N ARG A 300 -27.42 1.68 -3.33
CA ARG A 300 -26.20 2.14 -4.00
C ARG A 300 -24.99 1.55 -3.32
N ILE A 301 -23.93 1.30 -4.09
CA ILE A 301 -22.59 1.00 -3.57
C ILE A 301 -21.67 2.15 -3.94
N VAL A 302 -20.84 2.60 -2.99
CA VAL A 302 -19.81 3.61 -3.21
C VAL A 302 -18.45 3.00 -2.92
N PHE A 303 -17.59 2.90 -3.92
CA PHE A 303 -16.19 2.54 -3.70
C PHE A 303 -15.38 3.78 -3.32
N VAL A 304 -14.49 3.63 -2.32
CA VAL A 304 -13.52 4.65 -1.93
C VAL A 304 -12.12 4.05 -1.95
N ALA A 305 -11.23 4.61 -2.75
CA ALA A 305 -9.89 4.08 -2.95
C ALA A 305 -8.91 5.15 -3.49
N CYS A 306 -7.62 4.80 -3.55
CA CYS A 306 -6.56 5.62 -4.13
C CYS A 306 -5.74 4.81 -5.15
N GLY A 307 -5.24 5.47 -6.21
CA GLY A 307 -4.29 4.90 -7.18
C GLY A 307 -4.78 3.61 -7.84
N THR A 308 -3.93 2.57 -7.84
CA THR A 308 -4.23 1.25 -8.41
C THR A 308 -5.52 0.64 -7.86
N SER A 309 -5.81 0.82 -6.56
CA SER A 309 -7.05 0.33 -5.95
C SER A 309 -8.29 1.07 -6.47
N TRP A 310 -8.16 2.34 -6.84
CA TRP A 310 -9.23 3.09 -7.50
C TRP A 310 -9.49 2.57 -8.92
N HIS A 311 -8.44 2.23 -9.69
CA HIS A 311 -8.62 1.58 -11.00
C HIS A 311 -9.28 0.20 -10.89
N ALA A 312 -8.92 -0.59 -9.86
CA ALA A 312 -9.59 -1.86 -9.58
C ALA A 312 -11.07 -1.64 -9.22
N ALA A 313 -11.38 -0.59 -8.45
CA ALA A 313 -12.76 -0.25 -8.09
C ALA A 313 -13.61 0.14 -9.30
N LEU A 314 -13.06 0.81 -10.31
CA LEU A 314 -13.77 1.08 -11.58
C LEU A 314 -14.15 -0.21 -12.34
N ILE A 315 -13.31 -1.27 -12.25
CA ILE A 315 -13.70 -2.58 -12.77
C ILE A 315 -14.80 -3.18 -11.89
N GLY A 316 -14.69 -3.00 -10.57
CA GLY A 316 -15.72 -3.40 -9.59
C GLY A 316 -17.07 -2.76 -9.85
N GLU A 317 -17.11 -1.48 -10.27
CA GLU A 317 -18.32 -0.77 -10.72
C GLU A 317 -19.00 -1.54 -11.86
N HIS A 318 -18.27 -1.78 -12.95
CA HIS A 318 -18.81 -2.55 -14.07
C HIS A 318 -19.29 -3.95 -13.68
N LEU A 319 -18.53 -4.67 -12.83
CA LEU A 319 -18.90 -5.99 -12.33
C LEU A 319 -20.22 -5.98 -11.55
N ILE A 320 -20.35 -5.06 -10.59
CA ILE A 320 -21.53 -4.99 -9.72
C ILE A 320 -22.74 -4.48 -10.49
N GLU A 321 -22.59 -3.45 -11.31
CA GLU A 321 -23.71 -2.95 -12.12
C GLU A 321 -24.23 -3.99 -13.11
N ASN A 322 -23.34 -4.70 -13.80
CA ASN A 322 -23.73 -5.72 -14.76
C ASN A 322 -24.32 -6.96 -14.11
N ILE A 323 -23.77 -7.44 -13.00
CA ILE A 323 -24.15 -8.71 -12.37
C ILE A 323 -25.20 -8.51 -11.29
N CYS A 324 -25.07 -7.50 -10.43
CA CYS A 324 -25.96 -7.30 -9.28
C CYS A 324 -27.08 -6.31 -9.54
N ARG A 325 -27.01 -5.50 -10.61
CA ARG A 325 -27.95 -4.43 -10.94
C ARG A 325 -28.15 -3.45 -9.77
N ILE A 326 -27.06 -3.10 -9.09
CA ILE A 326 -26.99 -2.08 -8.05
C ILE A 326 -26.18 -0.92 -8.62
N PRO A 327 -26.67 0.35 -8.57
CA PRO A 327 -25.90 1.51 -8.98
C PRO A 327 -24.61 1.65 -8.16
N VAL A 328 -23.51 2.00 -8.84
CA VAL A 328 -22.20 2.13 -8.21
C VAL A 328 -21.60 3.51 -8.51
N GLU A 329 -20.92 4.07 -7.53
CA GLU A 329 -20.07 5.25 -7.67
C GLU A 329 -18.64 4.90 -7.23
N VAL A 330 -17.64 5.41 -7.92
CA VAL A 330 -16.23 5.19 -7.57
C VAL A 330 -15.55 6.52 -7.32
N GLU A 331 -15.13 6.73 -6.08
CA GLU A 331 -14.58 7.99 -5.61
C GLU A 331 -13.10 7.87 -5.25
N TYR A 332 -12.32 8.89 -5.57
CA TYR A 332 -11.04 9.07 -4.91
C TYR A 332 -11.27 9.33 -3.43
N ALA A 333 -10.64 8.54 -2.56
CA ALA A 333 -10.84 8.68 -1.12
C ALA A 333 -10.44 10.06 -0.60
N SER A 334 -9.40 10.69 -1.19
CA SER A 334 -8.97 12.07 -0.91
C SER A 334 -10.05 13.10 -1.20
N GLU A 335 -10.78 12.96 -2.31
CA GLU A 335 -11.86 13.87 -2.66
C GLU A 335 -13.14 13.59 -1.84
N PHE A 336 -13.46 12.31 -1.66
CA PHE A 336 -14.63 11.88 -0.89
C PHE A 336 -14.66 12.46 0.52
N ARG A 337 -13.52 12.48 1.22
CA ARG A 337 -13.44 12.96 2.61
C ARG A 337 -13.72 14.45 2.77
N TYR A 338 -13.50 15.28 1.72
CA TYR A 338 -13.62 16.74 1.83
C TYR A 338 -14.82 17.34 1.09
N ARG A 339 -15.38 16.64 0.10
CA ARG A 339 -16.49 17.19 -0.70
C ARG A 339 -17.86 17.18 -0.02
N ASN A 340 -17.96 16.76 1.25
CA ASN A 340 -19.23 16.57 1.97
C ASN A 340 -20.18 15.62 1.21
N PRO A 341 -19.80 14.33 1.04
CA PRO A 341 -20.56 13.39 0.21
C PRO A 341 -21.95 13.12 0.80
N ILE A 342 -22.92 12.87 -0.08
CA ILE A 342 -24.25 12.41 0.33
C ILE A 342 -24.14 10.91 0.59
N ILE A 343 -24.34 10.51 1.84
CA ILE A 343 -24.28 9.11 2.29
C ILE A 343 -25.57 8.81 3.04
N ASN A 344 -26.23 7.72 2.67
CA ASN A 344 -27.45 7.25 3.31
C ASN A 344 -27.20 5.96 4.08
N ALA A 345 -28.06 5.63 5.02
CA ALA A 345 -27.95 4.41 5.85
C ALA A 345 -28.17 3.10 5.06
N ASP A 346 -28.77 3.19 3.87
CA ASP A 346 -28.98 2.10 2.93
C ASP A 346 -27.94 2.05 1.79
N ASP A 347 -26.92 2.91 1.84
CA ASP A 347 -25.72 2.80 1.01
C ASP A 347 -24.73 1.80 1.62
N ILE A 348 -23.98 1.13 0.78
CA ILE A 348 -22.78 0.37 1.17
C ILE A 348 -21.56 1.12 0.68
N VAL A 349 -20.62 1.39 1.58
CA VAL A 349 -19.31 1.95 1.20
C VAL A 349 -18.28 0.83 1.20
N ILE A 350 -17.61 0.62 0.07
CA ILE A 350 -16.56 -0.40 -0.09
C ILE A 350 -15.20 0.30 -0.15
N ALA A 351 -14.38 0.09 0.88
CA ALA A 351 -13.02 0.59 0.95
C ALA A 351 -12.05 -0.43 0.35
N VAL A 352 -11.25 -0.01 -0.64
CA VAL A 352 -10.27 -0.89 -1.31
C VAL A 352 -8.86 -0.37 -1.04
N SER A 353 -8.01 -1.22 -0.45
CA SER A 353 -6.62 -0.85 -0.13
C SER A 353 -5.70 -2.07 -0.08
N GLN A 354 -4.56 -2.01 -0.77
CA GLN A 354 -3.53 -3.05 -0.68
C GLN A 354 -2.93 -3.07 0.73
N SER A 355 -2.43 -1.94 1.23
CA SER A 355 -1.80 -1.86 2.56
C SER A 355 -2.79 -1.92 3.71
N GLY A 356 -4.04 -1.46 3.48
CA GLY A 356 -5.02 -1.21 4.53
C GLY A 356 -4.65 -0.07 5.48
N GLU A 357 -3.67 0.76 5.10
CA GLU A 357 -3.12 1.85 5.92
C GLU A 357 -3.15 3.22 5.20
N THR A 358 -3.82 3.32 4.05
CA THR A 358 -3.92 4.57 3.29
C THR A 358 -4.76 5.58 4.07
N ALA A 359 -4.16 6.73 4.42
CA ALA A 359 -4.78 7.73 5.30
C ALA A 359 -6.13 8.23 4.77
N ASP A 360 -6.19 8.64 3.50
CA ASP A 360 -7.43 9.12 2.88
C ASP A 360 -8.53 8.05 2.87
N THR A 361 -8.17 6.81 2.57
CA THR A 361 -9.14 5.71 2.55
C THR A 361 -9.65 5.40 3.96
N LEU A 362 -8.80 5.47 4.98
CA LEU A 362 -9.21 5.30 6.37
C LEU A 362 -10.16 6.42 6.82
N ALA A 363 -9.83 7.67 6.49
CA ALA A 363 -10.69 8.82 6.80
C ALA A 363 -12.05 8.74 6.09
N ALA A 364 -12.08 8.26 4.83
CA ALA A 364 -13.32 8.02 4.10
C ALA A 364 -14.18 6.92 4.77
N VAL A 365 -13.56 5.84 5.28
CA VAL A 365 -14.22 4.79 6.07
C VAL A 365 -14.88 5.38 7.33
N GLU A 366 -14.13 6.17 8.09
CA GLU A 366 -14.64 6.80 9.32
C GLU A 366 -15.81 7.76 9.04
N LEU A 367 -15.69 8.56 7.96
CA LEU A 367 -16.75 9.45 7.51
C LEU A 367 -18.03 8.67 7.17
N ALA A 368 -17.92 7.60 6.39
CA ALA A 368 -19.04 6.75 5.99
C ALA A 368 -19.72 6.10 7.20
N ARG A 369 -18.95 5.59 8.17
CA ARG A 369 -19.48 5.01 9.41
C ARG A 369 -20.20 6.04 10.27
N LYS A 370 -19.65 7.24 10.42
CA LYS A 370 -20.31 8.36 11.14
C LYS A 370 -21.64 8.74 10.50
N ALA A 371 -21.75 8.64 9.17
CA ALA A 371 -22.99 8.86 8.43
C ALA A 371 -24.00 7.70 8.53
N GLY A 372 -23.63 6.55 9.12
CA GLY A 372 -24.48 5.40 9.34
C GLY A 372 -24.51 4.37 8.20
N ALA A 373 -23.67 4.50 7.17
CA ALA A 373 -23.53 3.52 6.11
C ALA A 373 -22.85 2.24 6.62
N PHE A 374 -23.19 1.10 6.00
CA PHE A 374 -22.44 -0.14 6.20
C PHE A 374 -21.14 -0.09 5.40
N VAL A 375 -20.01 -0.32 6.05
CA VAL A 375 -18.68 -0.23 5.41
C VAL A 375 -18.06 -1.62 5.26
N PHE A 376 -17.69 -1.98 4.03
CA PHE A 376 -17.06 -3.24 3.69
C PHE A 376 -15.60 -3.00 3.21
N GLY A 377 -14.63 -3.76 3.75
CA GLY A 377 -13.22 -3.61 3.40
C GLY A 377 -12.73 -4.68 2.44
N ILE A 378 -12.02 -4.30 1.36
CA ILE A 378 -11.24 -5.21 0.52
C ILE A 378 -9.77 -4.87 0.72
N CYS A 379 -9.08 -5.63 1.59
CA CYS A 379 -7.71 -5.37 2.01
C CYS A 379 -6.80 -6.58 1.75
N ASN A 380 -5.48 -6.35 1.65
CA ASN A 380 -4.53 -7.45 1.61
C ASN A 380 -3.95 -7.77 2.99
N VAL A 381 -3.62 -6.74 3.77
CA VAL A 381 -2.95 -6.93 5.07
C VAL A 381 -3.97 -7.22 6.16
N VAL A 382 -3.85 -8.42 6.74
CA VAL A 382 -4.71 -8.86 7.84
C VAL A 382 -4.46 -8.00 9.08
N GLY A 383 -5.56 -7.50 9.69
CA GLY A 383 -5.48 -6.67 10.88
C GLY A 383 -5.00 -5.24 10.65
N SER A 384 -4.93 -4.78 9.39
CA SER A 384 -4.63 -3.38 9.07
C SER A 384 -5.69 -2.40 9.60
N SER A 385 -5.36 -1.11 9.63
CA SER A 385 -6.24 -0.07 10.19
C SER A 385 -7.60 -0.02 9.49
N ILE A 386 -7.63 -0.04 8.15
CA ILE A 386 -8.88 -0.07 7.37
C ILE A 386 -9.66 -1.35 7.67
N ALA A 387 -8.99 -2.52 7.70
CA ALA A 387 -9.67 -3.78 7.98
C ALA A 387 -10.30 -3.82 9.39
N ARG A 388 -9.72 -3.15 10.38
CA ARG A 388 -10.29 -3.02 11.72
C ARG A 388 -11.40 -1.97 11.81
N ALA A 389 -11.34 -0.94 10.97
CA ALA A 389 -12.31 0.15 10.97
C ALA A 389 -13.58 -0.18 10.18
N THR A 390 -13.58 -1.20 9.33
CA THR A 390 -14.75 -1.63 8.54
C THR A 390 -15.64 -2.59 9.33
N ASP A 391 -16.93 -2.63 9.01
CA ASP A 391 -17.92 -3.50 9.69
C ASP A 391 -17.76 -4.96 9.26
N SER A 392 -17.32 -5.21 8.03
CA SER A 392 -17.02 -6.51 7.46
C SER A 392 -16.05 -6.38 6.29
N GLY A 393 -15.61 -7.47 5.69
CA GLY A 393 -14.69 -7.39 4.56
C GLY A 393 -14.28 -8.72 3.97
N ALA A 394 -13.38 -8.63 2.98
CA ALA A 394 -12.69 -9.75 2.37
C ALA A 394 -11.20 -9.41 2.18
N TYR A 395 -10.32 -10.32 2.56
CA TYR A 395 -8.90 -10.21 2.26
C TYR A 395 -8.59 -10.76 0.87
N ILE A 396 -7.67 -10.13 0.14
CA ILE A 396 -7.28 -10.60 -1.19
C ILE A 396 -6.24 -11.72 -1.17
N HIS A 397 -5.54 -11.94 -0.05
CA HIS A 397 -4.58 -13.03 0.19
C HIS A 397 -3.47 -13.18 -0.85
N VAL A 398 -2.99 -12.08 -1.46
CA VAL A 398 -1.90 -12.14 -2.44
C VAL A 398 -0.50 -12.15 -1.80
N GLY A 399 -0.43 -12.23 -0.47
CA GLY A 399 0.82 -12.15 0.28
C GLY A 399 1.43 -10.74 0.28
N PRO A 400 2.65 -10.57 0.84
CA PRO A 400 3.34 -9.29 0.85
C PRO A 400 3.63 -8.80 -0.56
N GLU A 401 3.41 -7.51 -0.80
CA GLU A 401 3.77 -6.80 -2.03
C GLU A 401 4.73 -5.67 -1.69
N ILE A 402 6.00 -5.80 -2.11
CA ILE A 402 7.13 -4.97 -1.68
C ILE A 402 7.46 -3.91 -2.74
N GLY A 403 7.38 -4.26 -4.02
CA GLY A 403 7.54 -3.30 -5.11
C GLY A 403 6.60 -2.11 -4.92
N VAL A 404 7.10 -0.87 -5.04
CA VAL A 404 6.30 0.34 -4.81
C VAL A 404 5.10 0.39 -5.76
N ALA A 405 5.32 0.13 -7.05
CA ALA A 405 4.26 0.00 -8.02
C ALA A 405 3.48 -1.32 -7.80
N SER A 406 2.19 -1.22 -7.53
CA SER A 406 1.34 -2.38 -7.24
C SER A 406 1.06 -3.21 -8.50
N THR A 407 1.08 -4.54 -8.38
CA THR A 407 0.87 -5.49 -9.47
C THR A 407 -0.13 -6.59 -9.10
N LYS A 408 0.30 -7.56 -8.28
CA LYS A 408 -0.53 -8.70 -7.86
C LYS A 408 -1.71 -8.30 -6.96
N ALA A 409 -1.60 -7.18 -6.23
CA ALA A 409 -2.72 -6.68 -5.46
C ALA A 409 -3.87 -6.19 -6.35
N PHE A 410 -3.56 -5.58 -7.50
CA PHE A 410 -4.58 -5.19 -8.48
C PHE A 410 -5.40 -6.40 -8.97
N THR A 411 -4.73 -7.44 -9.46
CA THR A 411 -5.40 -8.65 -9.95
C THR A 411 -6.16 -9.37 -8.85
N GLY A 412 -5.62 -9.41 -7.63
CA GLY A 412 -6.31 -9.95 -6.45
C GLY A 412 -7.57 -9.14 -6.06
N GLN A 413 -7.51 -7.81 -6.12
CA GLN A 413 -8.66 -6.93 -5.86
C GLN A 413 -9.77 -7.17 -6.88
N VAL A 414 -9.44 -7.19 -8.17
CA VAL A 414 -10.42 -7.47 -9.24
C VAL A 414 -11.03 -8.86 -9.07
N THR A 415 -10.22 -9.88 -8.71
CA THR A 415 -10.69 -11.24 -8.43
C THR A 415 -11.69 -11.29 -7.27
N VAL A 416 -11.43 -10.59 -6.16
CA VAL A 416 -12.37 -10.52 -5.03
C VAL A 416 -13.65 -9.78 -5.42
N MET A 417 -13.55 -8.70 -6.21
CA MET A 417 -14.74 -7.98 -6.68
C MET A 417 -15.60 -8.81 -7.62
N ALA A 418 -15.00 -9.64 -8.49
CA ALA A 418 -15.73 -10.59 -9.31
C ALA A 418 -16.46 -11.63 -8.47
N MET A 419 -15.81 -12.20 -7.45
CA MET A 419 -16.47 -13.11 -6.49
C MET A 419 -17.58 -12.43 -5.70
N LEU A 420 -17.37 -11.16 -5.28
CA LEU A 420 -18.39 -10.38 -4.57
C LEU A 420 -19.62 -10.16 -5.47
N ALA A 421 -19.40 -9.75 -6.73
CA ALA A 421 -20.48 -9.56 -7.68
C ALA A 421 -21.26 -10.85 -7.94
N LEU A 422 -20.58 -11.99 -8.10
CA LEU A 422 -21.23 -13.29 -8.26
C LEU A 422 -22.06 -13.68 -7.03
N ALA A 423 -21.49 -13.54 -5.82
CA ALA A 423 -22.17 -13.89 -4.58
C ALA A 423 -23.44 -13.05 -4.38
N VAL A 424 -23.33 -11.72 -4.55
CA VAL A 424 -24.47 -10.81 -4.39
C VAL A 424 -25.49 -10.97 -5.52
N GLY A 425 -25.04 -11.08 -6.78
CA GLY A 425 -25.92 -11.23 -7.94
C GLY A 425 -26.75 -12.51 -7.89
N ARG A 426 -26.16 -13.62 -7.43
CA ARG A 426 -26.90 -14.89 -7.22
C ARG A 426 -27.97 -14.75 -6.15
N GLU A 427 -27.64 -14.15 -5.02
CA GLU A 427 -28.55 -13.92 -3.92
C GLU A 427 -29.71 -12.97 -4.28
N LYS A 428 -29.44 -11.99 -5.14
CA LYS A 428 -30.47 -11.08 -5.69
C LYS A 428 -31.30 -11.73 -6.83
N GLY A 429 -30.82 -12.82 -7.41
CA GLY A 429 -31.43 -13.44 -8.59
C GLY A 429 -31.29 -12.58 -9.87
N THR A 430 -30.25 -11.75 -9.95
CA THR A 430 -30.00 -10.83 -11.09
C THR A 430 -29.01 -11.40 -12.11
N VAL A 431 -28.33 -12.49 -11.79
CA VAL A 431 -27.41 -13.22 -12.68
C VAL A 431 -28.03 -14.57 -13.08
N THR A 432 -27.89 -14.95 -14.35
CA THR A 432 -28.32 -16.28 -14.82
C THR A 432 -27.36 -17.35 -14.30
N GLU A 433 -27.86 -18.56 -14.05
CA GLU A 433 -27.02 -19.68 -13.58
C GLU A 433 -25.92 -20.02 -14.60
N GLU A 434 -26.20 -19.88 -15.89
CA GLU A 434 -25.23 -20.12 -16.97
C GLU A 434 -24.05 -19.14 -16.87
N TYR A 435 -24.31 -17.82 -16.85
CA TYR A 435 -23.28 -16.80 -16.74
C TYR A 435 -22.53 -16.86 -15.40
N TYR A 436 -23.26 -17.13 -14.32
CA TYR A 436 -22.64 -17.35 -12.99
C TYR A 436 -21.59 -18.46 -13.04
N ARG A 437 -21.97 -19.62 -13.63
CA ARG A 437 -21.05 -20.77 -13.75
C ARG A 437 -19.90 -20.48 -14.69
N GLU A 438 -20.14 -19.81 -15.79
CA GLU A 438 -19.12 -19.39 -16.75
C GLU A 438 -18.04 -18.55 -16.05
N VAL A 439 -18.42 -17.48 -15.33
CA VAL A 439 -17.47 -16.60 -14.64
C VAL A 439 -16.79 -17.34 -13.48
N ALA A 440 -17.51 -18.14 -12.68
CA ALA A 440 -16.91 -18.90 -11.59
C ALA A 440 -15.89 -19.94 -12.08
N LYS A 441 -16.19 -20.62 -13.20
CA LYS A 441 -15.26 -21.52 -13.88
C LYS A 441 -14.04 -20.76 -14.42
N GLY A 442 -14.28 -19.61 -15.08
CA GLY A 442 -13.22 -18.74 -15.57
C GLY A 442 -12.24 -18.31 -14.45
N LEU A 443 -12.76 -17.97 -13.26
CA LEU A 443 -11.93 -17.65 -12.10
C LEU A 443 -11.04 -18.82 -11.66
N LEU A 444 -11.52 -20.06 -11.73
CA LEU A 444 -10.72 -21.25 -11.42
C LEU A 444 -9.66 -21.54 -12.49
N GLU A 445 -9.90 -21.18 -13.73
CA GLU A 445 -9.00 -21.38 -14.86
C GLU A 445 -7.95 -20.25 -15.01
N LEU A 446 -8.20 -19.08 -14.41
CA LEU A 446 -7.31 -17.91 -14.50
C LEU A 446 -5.83 -18.21 -14.17
N PRO A 447 -5.48 -19.01 -13.16
CA PRO A 447 -4.07 -19.31 -12.88
C PRO A 447 -3.33 -19.88 -14.09
N ALA A 448 -3.90 -20.85 -14.78
CA ALA A 448 -3.32 -21.45 -15.99
C ALA A 448 -3.27 -20.45 -17.16
N VAL A 449 -4.29 -19.62 -17.31
CA VAL A 449 -4.33 -18.53 -18.31
C VAL A 449 -3.20 -17.53 -18.05
N LEU A 450 -2.97 -17.15 -16.80
CA LEU A 450 -1.90 -16.22 -16.45
C LEU A 450 -0.49 -16.80 -16.62
N GLU A 451 -0.30 -18.11 -16.37
CA GLU A 451 0.97 -18.80 -16.69
C GLU A 451 1.28 -18.71 -18.19
N ASP A 452 0.26 -18.91 -19.02
CA ASP A 452 0.40 -18.78 -20.47
C ASP A 452 0.72 -17.33 -20.90
N VAL A 453 0.07 -16.32 -20.30
CA VAL A 453 0.38 -14.91 -20.55
C VAL A 453 1.79 -14.53 -20.13
N LEU A 454 2.28 -15.05 -19.01
CA LEU A 454 3.65 -14.83 -18.52
C LEU A 454 4.70 -15.42 -19.47
N GLY A 455 4.34 -16.43 -20.25
CA GLY A 455 5.17 -16.96 -21.34
C GLY A 455 5.47 -15.95 -22.45
N LEU A 456 4.77 -14.80 -22.51
CA LEU A 456 5.06 -13.69 -23.42
C LEU A 456 6.22 -12.80 -22.95
N GLY A 457 6.79 -13.07 -21.76
CA GLY A 457 7.76 -12.20 -21.10
C GLY A 457 8.93 -11.78 -22.00
N ASP A 458 9.60 -12.72 -22.67
CA ASP A 458 10.74 -12.45 -23.55
C ASP A 458 10.33 -11.59 -24.77
N ARG A 459 9.18 -11.89 -25.37
CA ARG A 459 8.65 -11.12 -26.51
C ARG A 459 8.34 -9.68 -26.10
N ILE A 460 7.76 -9.47 -24.91
CA ILE A 460 7.47 -8.15 -24.37
C ILE A 460 8.78 -7.42 -24.00
N ALA A 461 9.78 -8.13 -23.49
CA ALA A 461 11.09 -7.57 -23.21
C ALA A 461 11.76 -7.05 -24.49
N ASP A 462 11.68 -7.80 -25.60
CA ASP A 462 12.20 -7.34 -26.89
C ASP A 462 11.42 -6.15 -27.44
N LEU A 463 10.08 -6.19 -27.38
CA LEU A 463 9.22 -5.08 -27.76
C LEU A 463 9.54 -3.80 -27.00
N SER A 464 9.78 -3.91 -25.69
CA SER A 464 10.05 -2.77 -24.81
C SER A 464 11.30 -1.97 -25.21
N LYS A 465 12.31 -2.63 -25.81
CA LYS A 465 13.56 -1.98 -26.27
C LYS A 465 13.29 -0.91 -27.34
N ILE A 466 12.25 -1.13 -28.16
CA ILE A 466 11.87 -0.23 -29.24
C ILE A 466 11.39 1.13 -28.72
N PHE A 467 10.75 1.14 -27.51
CA PHE A 467 10.08 2.32 -26.98
C PHE A 467 10.87 3.05 -25.87
N THR A 468 12.14 2.73 -25.69
CA THR A 468 13.00 3.41 -24.69
C THR A 468 13.23 4.89 -24.99
N TYR A 469 13.04 5.34 -26.25
CA TYR A 469 13.13 6.74 -26.65
C TYR A 469 11.94 7.57 -26.20
N ALA A 470 10.77 6.94 -26.01
CA ALA A 470 9.53 7.65 -25.77
C ALA A 470 9.53 8.45 -24.48
N HIS A 471 8.96 9.64 -24.53
CA HIS A 471 8.72 10.53 -23.39
C HIS A 471 7.24 10.55 -22.99
N ASN A 472 6.36 10.20 -23.91
CA ASN A 472 4.92 10.19 -23.71
C ASN A 472 4.32 8.88 -24.23
N PHE A 473 3.19 8.47 -23.67
CA PHE A 473 2.39 7.32 -24.09
C PHE A 473 0.90 7.58 -23.89
N ILE A 474 0.09 7.07 -24.79
CA ILE A 474 -1.37 7.02 -24.63
C ILE A 474 -1.80 5.56 -24.47
N TYR A 475 -2.73 5.31 -23.56
CA TYR A 475 -3.37 4.02 -23.36
C TYR A 475 -4.87 4.15 -23.63
N LEU A 476 -5.43 3.25 -24.42
CA LEU A 476 -6.82 3.29 -24.83
C LEU A 476 -7.55 1.99 -24.49
N GLY A 477 -8.75 2.12 -23.95
CA GLY A 477 -9.66 1.01 -23.68
C GLY A 477 -11.12 1.46 -23.69
N ARG A 478 -12.03 0.50 -23.69
CA ARG A 478 -13.48 0.71 -23.53
C ARG A 478 -14.06 -0.28 -22.54
N GLY A 479 -15.20 0.04 -21.89
CA GLY A 479 -15.82 -0.82 -20.90
C GLY A 479 -14.83 -1.27 -19.84
N TYR A 480 -14.73 -2.57 -19.58
CA TYR A 480 -13.76 -3.15 -18.66
C TYR A 480 -12.30 -2.84 -18.99
N ASN A 481 -12.00 -2.60 -20.28
CA ASN A 481 -10.64 -2.31 -20.73
C ASN A 481 -10.20 -0.87 -20.47
N TYR A 482 -11.12 0.08 -20.22
CA TYR A 482 -10.75 1.46 -19.91
C TYR A 482 -10.01 1.58 -18.56
N PRO A 483 -10.53 1.06 -17.44
CA PRO A 483 -9.78 1.04 -16.18
C PRO A 483 -8.45 0.28 -16.29
N THR A 484 -8.39 -0.76 -17.13
CA THR A 484 -7.15 -1.51 -17.38
C THR A 484 -6.13 -0.66 -18.14
N ALA A 485 -6.57 0.19 -19.08
CA ALA A 485 -5.72 1.16 -19.76
C ALA A 485 -5.18 2.22 -18.79
N LEU A 486 -6.01 2.72 -17.87
CA LEU A 486 -5.58 3.61 -16.80
C LEU A 486 -4.49 2.97 -15.93
N GLU A 487 -4.67 1.71 -15.55
CA GLU A 487 -3.70 0.98 -14.75
C GLU A 487 -2.38 0.75 -15.48
N GLY A 488 -2.42 0.38 -16.77
CA GLY A 488 -1.23 0.25 -17.61
C GLY A 488 -0.44 1.55 -17.73
N ALA A 489 -1.15 2.67 -17.95
CA ALA A 489 -0.57 4.01 -18.00
C ALA A 489 0.06 4.39 -16.65
N LEU A 490 -0.61 4.10 -15.53
CA LEU A 490 -0.08 4.34 -14.19
C LEU A 490 1.21 3.57 -13.96
N LYS A 491 1.26 2.27 -14.27
CA LYS A 491 2.48 1.46 -14.11
C LYS A 491 3.65 2.02 -14.91
N LEU A 492 3.42 2.39 -16.17
CA LEU A 492 4.48 2.98 -16.98
C LEU A 492 4.99 4.31 -16.40
N LYS A 493 4.07 5.18 -15.98
CA LYS A 493 4.37 6.49 -15.37
C LYS A 493 5.21 6.35 -14.10
N GLU A 494 4.79 5.48 -13.19
CA GLU A 494 5.40 5.31 -11.88
C GLU A 494 6.87 4.89 -11.94
N ILE A 495 7.20 3.93 -12.80
CA ILE A 495 8.51 3.27 -12.76
C ILE A 495 9.47 3.74 -13.86
N SER A 496 8.97 4.24 -15.00
CA SER A 496 9.81 4.69 -16.11
C SER A 496 9.98 6.20 -16.19
N TYR A 497 9.10 6.97 -15.51
CA TYR A 497 8.99 8.43 -15.56
C TYR A 497 8.57 8.96 -16.94
N ILE A 498 8.01 8.11 -17.78
CA ILE A 498 7.36 8.49 -19.03
C ILE A 498 5.98 9.06 -18.68
N HIS A 499 5.61 10.19 -19.28
CA HIS A 499 4.25 10.72 -19.15
C HIS A 499 3.29 9.79 -19.89
N ALA A 500 2.46 9.07 -19.17
CA ALA A 500 1.51 8.12 -19.72
C ALA A 500 0.10 8.41 -19.21
N GLU A 501 -0.88 8.42 -20.12
CA GLU A 501 -2.29 8.69 -19.80
C GLU A 501 -3.21 7.64 -20.43
N GLY A 502 -4.25 7.25 -19.67
CA GLY A 502 -5.30 6.37 -20.15
C GLY A 502 -6.57 7.15 -20.52
N TYR A 503 -7.17 6.80 -21.65
CA TYR A 503 -8.42 7.41 -22.10
C TYR A 503 -9.46 6.36 -22.48
N PRO A 504 -10.76 6.65 -22.29
CA PRO A 504 -11.79 5.92 -23.02
C PRO A 504 -11.55 6.14 -24.51
N ALA A 505 -11.44 5.08 -25.30
CA ALA A 505 -10.98 5.21 -26.68
C ALA A 505 -11.81 6.18 -27.54
N ALA A 506 -13.12 6.33 -27.25
CA ALA A 506 -13.96 7.31 -27.93
C ALA A 506 -13.61 8.76 -27.57
N GLU A 507 -13.26 9.02 -26.30
CA GLU A 507 -12.97 10.36 -25.79
C GLU A 507 -11.66 10.93 -26.35
N MET A 508 -10.80 10.07 -26.91
CA MET A 508 -9.62 10.52 -27.62
C MET A 508 -9.92 11.60 -28.65
N LYS A 509 -11.08 11.50 -29.34
CA LYS A 509 -11.53 12.46 -30.38
C LYS A 509 -11.81 13.86 -29.84
N HIS A 510 -12.05 13.99 -28.54
CA HIS A 510 -12.43 15.25 -27.90
C HIS A 510 -11.23 16.00 -27.29
N GLY A 511 -10.01 15.68 -27.72
CA GLY A 511 -8.80 16.39 -27.29
C GLY A 511 -7.52 15.61 -27.55
N ALA A 512 -7.36 14.45 -26.93
CA ALA A 512 -6.11 13.70 -26.93
C ALA A 512 -5.60 13.29 -28.33
N ILE A 513 -6.47 13.18 -29.33
CA ILE A 513 -6.11 12.89 -30.71
C ILE A 513 -5.16 13.95 -31.31
N ALA A 514 -5.16 15.18 -30.79
CA ALA A 514 -4.26 16.25 -31.22
C ALA A 514 -2.79 15.96 -30.86
N LEU A 515 -2.54 15.03 -29.90
CA LEU A 515 -1.22 14.63 -29.47
C LEU A 515 -0.63 13.50 -30.33
N ILE A 516 -1.43 12.88 -31.19
CA ILE A 516 -1.01 11.72 -31.98
C ILE A 516 -0.06 12.15 -33.12
N ASP A 517 1.14 11.61 -33.03
CA ASP A 517 2.19 11.67 -34.05
C ASP A 517 3.04 10.38 -34.02
N ASN A 518 4.15 10.37 -34.74
CA ASN A 518 5.06 9.22 -34.84
C ASN A 518 5.94 9.02 -33.59
N GLU A 519 5.96 9.97 -32.66
CA GLU A 519 6.73 9.93 -31.39
C GLU A 519 5.83 9.67 -30.17
N MET A 520 4.50 9.59 -30.38
CA MET A 520 3.49 9.29 -29.37
C MET A 520 3.00 7.83 -29.49
N PRO A 521 3.68 6.83 -28.91
CA PRO A 521 3.20 5.46 -28.93
C PRO A 521 1.85 5.34 -28.21
N THR A 522 0.96 4.55 -28.80
CA THR A 522 -0.37 4.29 -28.25
C THR A 522 -0.54 2.81 -28.00
N VAL A 523 -0.86 2.45 -26.76
CA VAL A 523 -1.29 1.10 -26.38
C VAL A 523 -2.81 1.04 -26.47
N ALA A 524 -3.35 0.20 -27.33
CA ALA A 524 -4.79 0.02 -27.51
C ALA A 524 -5.21 -1.39 -27.08
N ILE A 525 -6.15 -1.48 -26.15
CA ILE A 525 -6.69 -2.76 -25.68
C ILE A 525 -7.94 -3.07 -26.50
N ALA A 526 -7.82 -4.06 -27.40
CA ALA A 526 -8.87 -4.47 -28.34
C ALA A 526 -9.13 -5.98 -28.19
N THR A 527 -9.62 -6.38 -27.03
CA THR A 527 -10.06 -7.76 -26.75
C THR A 527 -11.52 -7.95 -27.14
N PRO A 528 -11.97 -9.18 -27.43
CA PRO A 528 -13.34 -9.44 -27.82
C PRO A 528 -14.34 -9.03 -26.72
N ASP A 529 -15.15 -8.03 -27.02
CA ASP A 529 -16.28 -7.57 -26.23
C ASP A 529 -17.31 -6.85 -27.15
N ASN A 530 -18.38 -6.34 -26.56
CA ASN A 530 -19.41 -5.60 -27.31
C ASN A 530 -18.94 -4.24 -27.86
N THR A 531 -17.73 -3.79 -27.49
CA THR A 531 -17.13 -2.52 -27.93
C THR A 531 -15.97 -2.71 -28.92
N TYR A 532 -15.60 -3.96 -29.23
CA TYR A 532 -14.44 -4.32 -30.06
C TYR A 532 -14.39 -3.56 -31.40
N GLU A 533 -15.47 -3.60 -32.20
CA GLU A 533 -15.52 -2.92 -33.50
C GLU A 533 -15.31 -1.41 -33.38
N LYS A 534 -15.78 -0.81 -32.27
CA LYS A 534 -15.59 0.61 -32.02
C LYS A 534 -14.14 0.91 -31.62
N THR A 535 -13.51 0.03 -30.88
CA THR A 535 -12.09 0.13 -30.51
C THR A 535 -11.22 -0.04 -31.76
N ALA A 536 -11.51 -1.01 -32.63
CA ALA A 536 -10.83 -1.19 -33.91
C ALA A 536 -10.91 0.07 -34.79
N SER A 537 -12.09 0.68 -34.88
CA SER A 537 -12.25 1.95 -35.59
C SER A 537 -11.40 3.09 -34.99
N ASN A 538 -11.28 3.17 -33.66
CA ASN A 538 -10.41 4.19 -33.04
C ASN A 538 -8.91 3.93 -33.34
N ILE A 539 -8.49 2.67 -33.43
CA ILE A 539 -7.12 2.29 -33.85
C ILE A 539 -6.83 2.79 -35.26
N GLU A 540 -7.76 2.61 -36.20
CA GLU A 540 -7.61 3.14 -37.58
C GLU A 540 -7.48 4.67 -37.61
N GLU A 541 -8.20 5.37 -36.73
CA GLU A 541 -8.11 6.83 -36.64
C GLU A 541 -6.72 7.31 -36.17
N ILE A 542 -6.09 6.57 -35.25
CA ILE A 542 -4.72 6.82 -34.76
C ILE A 542 -3.73 6.55 -35.89
N ARG A 543 -3.87 5.41 -36.56
CA ARG A 543 -3.03 5.01 -37.69
C ARG A 543 -3.05 6.05 -38.82
N ALA A 544 -4.23 6.56 -39.15
CA ALA A 544 -4.40 7.59 -40.15
C ALA A 544 -3.65 8.91 -39.85
N ARG A 545 -3.23 9.13 -38.63
CA ARG A 545 -2.44 10.27 -38.15
C ARG A 545 -0.97 9.97 -37.93
N GLY A 546 -0.53 8.78 -38.33
CA GLY A 546 0.87 8.34 -38.18
C GLY A 546 1.25 7.87 -36.80
N GLY A 547 0.27 7.66 -35.89
CA GLY A 547 0.53 7.14 -34.54
C GLY A 547 1.07 5.72 -34.56
N LYS A 548 2.02 5.43 -33.67
CA LYS A 548 2.59 4.09 -33.47
C LYS A 548 1.72 3.27 -32.50
N ILE A 549 1.25 2.12 -32.95
CA ILE A 549 0.23 1.33 -32.24
C ILE A 549 0.80 0.04 -31.71
N ILE A 550 0.67 -0.18 -30.41
CA ILE A 550 0.83 -1.46 -29.72
C ILE A 550 -0.58 -1.95 -29.37
N ALA A 551 -1.07 -2.97 -30.07
CA ALA A 551 -2.40 -3.50 -29.79
C ALA A 551 -2.33 -4.75 -28.91
N VAL A 552 -3.10 -4.74 -27.80
CA VAL A 552 -3.36 -5.95 -26.99
C VAL A 552 -4.64 -6.58 -27.56
N ILE A 553 -4.49 -7.77 -28.14
CA ILE A 553 -5.54 -8.44 -28.93
C ILE A 553 -5.67 -9.92 -28.56
N ALA A 554 -6.79 -10.53 -28.96
CA ALA A 554 -6.91 -11.98 -28.95
C ALA A 554 -5.90 -12.64 -29.89
N ARG A 555 -5.47 -13.87 -29.60
CA ARG A 555 -4.49 -14.60 -30.43
C ARG A 555 -4.90 -14.77 -31.88
N ASP A 556 -6.18 -14.97 -32.14
CA ASP A 556 -6.73 -15.22 -33.47
C ASP A 556 -7.23 -13.95 -34.16
N ASP A 557 -7.00 -12.77 -33.56
CA ASP A 557 -7.42 -11.51 -34.14
C ASP A 557 -6.61 -11.17 -35.38
N THR A 558 -7.26 -11.18 -36.53
CA THR A 558 -6.67 -10.82 -37.82
C THR A 558 -7.02 -9.41 -38.25
N HIS A 559 -8.05 -8.79 -37.69
CA HIS A 559 -8.55 -7.47 -38.06
C HIS A 559 -7.65 -6.37 -37.48
N VAL A 560 -7.57 -6.24 -36.16
CA VAL A 560 -6.74 -5.22 -35.50
C VAL A 560 -5.25 -5.46 -35.73
N ARG A 561 -4.82 -6.73 -35.87
CA ARG A 561 -3.45 -7.09 -36.24
C ARG A 561 -2.93 -6.37 -37.47
N ARG A 562 -3.77 -6.13 -38.50
CA ARG A 562 -3.37 -5.46 -39.74
C ARG A 562 -3.21 -3.95 -39.55
N SER A 563 -3.81 -3.40 -38.53
CA SER A 563 -3.84 -1.97 -38.25
C SER A 563 -2.83 -1.55 -37.20
N ALA A 564 -2.24 -2.50 -36.46
CA ALA A 564 -1.23 -2.25 -35.43
C ALA A 564 0.19 -2.42 -35.96
N ASP A 565 1.13 -1.60 -35.48
CA ASP A 565 2.56 -1.77 -35.74
C ASP A 565 3.12 -2.97 -34.94
N TYR A 566 2.62 -3.18 -33.71
CA TYR A 566 3.02 -4.25 -32.80
C TYR A 566 1.81 -4.85 -32.11
N THR A 567 1.87 -6.15 -31.81
CA THR A 567 0.79 -6.85 -31.11
C THR A 567 1.29 -7.60 -29.87
N ILE A 568 0.49 -7.56 -28.82
CA ILE A 568 0.57 -8.44 -27.65
C ILE A 568 -0.69 -9.31 -27.68
N GLU A 569 -0.49 -10.61 -27.91
CA GLU A 569 -1.57 -11.55 -28.15
C GLU A 569 -1.88 -12.34 -26.90
N VAL A 570 -3.08 -12.17 -26.36
CA VAL A 570 -3.51 -12.79 -25.10
C VAL A 570 -4.58 -13.85 -25.32
N PRO A 571 -4.68 -14.87 -24.45
CA PRO A 571 -5.82 -15.78 -24.45
C PRO A 571 -7.09 -15.02 -24.05
N VAL A 572 -8.23 -15.49 -24.54
CA VAL A 572 -9.55 -14.90 -24.26
C VAL A 572 -10.21 -15.67 -23.13
N VAL A 573 -10.74 -14.94 -22.17
CA VAL A 573 -11.61 -15.43 -21.11
C VAL A 573 -12.94 -14.64 -21.15
N THR A 574 -13.87 -14.93 -20.27
CA THR A 574 -15.11 -14.14 -20.12
C THR A 574 -14.75 -12.66 -19.96
N ASP A 575 -15.45 -11.77 -20.67
CA ASP A 575 -15.13 -10.35 -20.82
C ASP A 575 -14.86 -9.62 -19.49
N CYS A 576 -15.65 -9.92 -18.46
CA CYS A 576 -15.50 -9.34 -17.12
C CYS A 576 -14.19 -9.77 -16.39
N LEU A 577 -13.50 -10.81 -16.85
CA LEU A 577 -12.23 -11.31 -16.32
C LEU A 577 -11.03 -10.87 -17.19
N MET A 578 -11.26 -10.36 -18.40
CA MET A 578 -10.19 -9.85 -19.28
C MET A 578 -9.29 -8.81 -18.64
N PRO A 579 -9.76 -7.90 -17.75
CA PRO A 579 -8.88 -6.97 -17.04
C PRO A 579 -7.72 -7.64 -16.30
N ILE A 580 -7.95 -8.81 -15.69
CA ILE A 580 -6.91 -9.57 -14.98
C ILE A 580 -5.87 -10.09 -15.97
N VAL A 581 -6.32 -10.63 -17.11
CA VAL A 581 -5.46 -11.20 -18.16
C VAL A 581 -4.62 -10.12 -18.84
N VAL A 582 -5.24 -8.99 -19.21
CA VAL A 582 -4.61 -7.89 -19.95
C VAL A 582 -3.64 -7.09 -19.07
N SER A 583 -3.89 -6.97 -17.77
CA SER A 583 -3.02 -6.19 -16.89
C SER A 583 -1.60 -6.75 -16.81
N VAL A 584 -1.42 -8.08 -16.87
CA VAL A 584 -0.12 -8.75 -16.75
C VAL A 584 0.86 -8.34 -17.86
N PRO A 585 0.53 -8.41 -19.15
CA PRO A 585 1.42 -7.95 -20.21
C PRO A 585 1.67 -6.44 -20.18
N LEU A 586 0.72 -5.62 -19.70
CA LEU A 586 0.94 -4.18 -19.51
C LEU A 586 1.92 -3.90 -18.37
N GLN A 587 1.86 -4.67 -17.28
CA GLN A 587 2.83 -4.61 -16.19
C GLN A 587 4.23 -5.01 -16.67
N LEU A 588 4.35 -6.09 -17.46
CA LEU A 588 5.63 -6.52 -18.05
C LEU A 588 6.19 -5.46 -19.00
N LEU A 589 5.36 -4.85 -19.85
CA LEU A 589 5.78 -3.80 -20.78
C LEU A 589 6.35 -2.60 -20.02
N ALA A 590 5.63 -2.13 -18.99
CA ALA A 590 6.09 -1.03 -18.13
C ALA A 590 7.40 -1.38 -17.43
N TYR A 591 7.49 -2.59 -16.85
CA TYR A 591 8.68 -3.08 -16.16
C TYR A 591 9.91 -3.07 -17.09
N TYR A 592 9.82 -3.72 -18.27
CA TYR A 592 10.96 -3.82 -19.17
C TYR A 592 11.37 -2.48 -19.78
N ILE A 593 10.41 -1.59 -20.10
CA ILE A 593 10.75 -0.22 -20.53
C ILE A 593 11.55 0.49 -19.43
N ALA A 594 11.11 0.41 -18.17
CA ALA A 594 11.79 1.06 -17.05
C ALA A 594 13.20 0.49 -16.81
N VAL A 595 13.36 -0.84 -16.85
CA VAL A 595 14.67 -1.51 -16.72
C VAL A 595 15.60 -1.09 -17.86
N ASN A 596 15.12 -1.09 -19.10
CA ASN A 596 15.91 -0.65 -20.26
C ASN A 596 16.33 0.83 -20.21
N LYS A 597 15.56 1.66 -19.49
CA LYS A 597 15.91 3.07 -19.17
C LYS A 597 16.80 3.19 -17.93
N GLY A 598 17.27 2.10 -17.32
CA GLY A 598 18.14 2.09 -16.14
C GLY A 598 17.44 2.63 -14.88
N ARG A 599 16.12 2.44 -14.75
CA ARG A 599 15.34 2.93 -13.60
C ARG A 599 15.27 1.87 -12.50
N ASN A 600 15.21 2.33 -11.26
CA ASN A 600 14.91 1.45 -10.13
C ASN A 600 13.39 1.20 -10.08
N VAL A 601 12.97 0.01 -10.45
CA VAL A 601 11.55 -0.35 -10.56
C VAL A 601 10.91 -0.71 -9.21
N ASP A 602 11.71 -1.14 -8.23
CA ASP A 602 11.22 -1.48 -6.89
C ASP A 602 11.03 -0.24 -6.02
N GLN A 603 11.88 0.78 -6.22
CA GLN A 603 11.91 2.03 -5.46
C GLN A 603 12.01 3.22 -6.41
N PRO A 604 10.96 3.54 -7.18
CA PRO A 604 10.96 4.68 -8.07
C PRO A 604 11.00 5.98 -7.28
N ARG A 605 11.72 6.99 -7.83
CA ARG A 605 11.87 8.29 -7.16
C ARG A 605 10.51 8.92 -6.83
N ASN A 606 10.42 9.65 -5.72
CA ASN A 606 9.26 10.42 -5.29
C ASN A 606 7.97 9.60 -5.06
N LEU A 607 8.08 8.28 -4.91
CA LEU A 607 6.95 7.42 -4.61
C LEU A 607 7.22 6.56 -3.38
N ALA A 608 6.21 6.37 -2.57
CA ALA A 608 6.20 5.45 -1.45
C ALA A 608 5.13 4.37 -1.67
N LYS A 609 5.34 3.15 -1.14
CA LYS A 609 4.41 2.02 -1.32
C LYS A 609 3.01 2.32 -0.79
N SER A 610 2.90 3.11 0.26
CA SER A 610 1.61 3.47 0.87
C SER A 610 1.71 4.86 1.51
N VAL A 611 0.68 5.67 1.34
CA VAL A 611 0.59 7.03 1.92
C VAL A 611 -0.27 6.95 3.18
N THR A 612 0.37 7.09 4.35
CA THR A 612 -0.28 6.99 5.67
C THR A 612 -0.41 8.31 6.39
N VAL A 613 -0.01 9.39 5.76
CA VAL A 613 -0.14 10.77 6.23
C VAL A 613 -0.66 11.61 5.09
N GLU A 614 -1.32 12.69 5.43
CA GLU A 614 -1.80 13.68 4.48
C GLU A 614 -0.78 14.80 4.27
#